data_3c97076613eebeabee5a005d09b9e569
#
_entry.id   3c97076613eebeabee5a005d09b9e569
#
_cell.length_a   1.000
_cell.length_b   1.000
_cell.length_c   1.000
_cell.angle_alpha   90.00
_cell.angle_beta   90.00
_cell.angle_gamma   90.00
#
_symmetry.space_group_name_H-M   'P 1'
#
loop_
_entity.id
_entity.type
_entity.pdbx_description
1 polymer ?
#
loop_
_entity_poly.entity_id
_entity_poly.type
_entity_poly.pdbx_seq_one_letter_code
_entity_poly.pdbx_strand_id
1 'polypeptide(L)'
;MQRHPGTTMARLLMASVFIVMGAYRLWGAYQGVPTSGSVLTFSAIELVLGLLVASGWKLRMTAALAALVMLADAALSHRFWALAGQAQDAQLLHFMKNIGFVGGLLLLAMTAGSDRRHRR
;
A
#
# COMPACT_ATOMS: atom_id res chain seq x y z
N MET A 1 -2.98 19.57 -18.25
CA MET A 1 -1.72 19.60 -17.51
C MET A 1 -0.99 18.28 -17.60
N GLN A 2 0.29 18.33 -17.86
CA GLN A 2 1.08 17.13 -18.02
C GLN A 2 1.74 16.74 -16.71
N ARG A 3 1.47 15.51 -16.28
CA ARG A 3 2.17 14.94 -15.13
C ARG A 3 3.49 14.37 -15.61
N HIS A 4 4.49 14.48 -14.78
CA HIS A 4 5.78 13.90 -15.07
C HIS A 4 5.63 12.38 -15.26
N PRO A 5 6.19 11.80 -16.38
CA PRO A 5 6.05 10.36 -16.63
C PRO A 5 6.57 9.50 -15.48
N GLY A 6 7.65 9.94 -14.83
CA GLY A 6 8.20 9.22 -13.68
C GLY A 6 7.23 9.16 -12.51
N THR A 7 6.48 10.24 -12.27
CA THR A 7 5.47 10.29 -11.21
C THR A 7 4.33 9.32 -11.50
N THR A 8 3.89 9.26 -12.76
CA THR A 8 2.85 8.32 -13.18
C THR A 8 3.31 6.89 -13.01
N MET A 9 4.54 6.58 -13.42
CA MET A 9 5.09 5.25 -13.25
C MET A 9 5.20 4.86 -11.78
N ALA A 10 5.71 5.76 -10.94
CA ALA A 10 5.81 5.52 -9.50
C ALA A 10 4.43 5.24 -8.90
N ARG A 11 3.43 6.02 -9.29
CA ARG A 11 2.05 5.83 -8.82
C ARG A 11 1.53 4.45 -9.18
N LEU A 12 1.71 4.03 -10.43
CA LEU A 12 1.22 2.74 -10.90
C LEU A 12 1.97 1.58 -10.26
N LEU A 13 3.28 1.72 -10.06
CA LEU A 13 4.06 0.67 -9.40
C LEU A 13 3.63 0.51 -7.94
N MET A 14 3.44 1.60 -7.24
CA MET A 14 3.00 1.53 -5.85
C MET A 14 1.58 0.98 -5.74
N ALA A 15 0.69 1.42 -6.63
CA ALA A 15 -0.67 0.92 -6.66
C ALA A 15 -0.72 -0.58 -6.95
N SER A 16 0.18 -1.08 -7.80
CA SER A 16 0.20 -2.49 -8.19
C SER A 16 0.38 -3.42 -7.00
N VAL A 17 1.17 -3.03 -6.01
CA VAL A 17 1.35 -3.86 -4.82
C VAL A 17 0.03 -4.03 -4.07
N PHE A 18 -0.70 -2.94 -3.88
CA PHE A 18 -2.00 -2.98 -3.21
C PHE A 18 -3.01 -3.80 -4.00
N ILE A 19 -3.06 -3.58 -5.31
CA ILE A 19 -4.02 -4.28 -6.19
C ILE A 19 -3.72 -5.77 -6.21
N VAL A 20 -2.47 -6.14 -6.47
CA VAL A 20 -2.09 -7.55 -6.60
C VAL A 20 -2.26 -8.28 -5.29
N MET A 21 -1.77 -7.71 -4.19
CA MET A 21 -1.86 -8.39 -2.89
C MET A 21 -3.29 -8.49 -2.40
N GLY A 22 -4.08 -7.44 -2.54
CA GLY A 22 -5.49 -7.47 -2.18
C GLY A 22 -6.27 -8.49 -3.00
N ALA A 23 -6.10 -8.45 -4.31
CA ALA A 23 -6.78 -9.37 -5.22
C ALA A 23 -6.35 -10.82 -4.99
N TYR A 24 -5.06 -11.04 -4.77
CA TYR A 24 -4.52 -12.39 -4.53
C TYR A 24 -5.14 -13.02 -3.29
N ARG A 25 -5.21 -12.27 -2.20
CA ARG A 25 -5.78 -12.80 -0.95
C ARG A 25 -7.28 -13.05 -1.07
N LEU A 26 -8.00 -12.14 -1.73
CA LEU A 26 -9.44 -12.32 -1.93
C LEU A 26 -9.72 -13.52 -2.84
N TRP A 27 -8.93 -13.67 -3.90
CA TRP A 27 -9.06 -14.82 -4.79
C TRP A 27 -8.78 -16.13 -4.05
N GLY A 28 -7.72 -16.17 -3.21
CA GLY A 28 -7.41 -17.34 -2.41
C GLY A 28 -8.56 -17.72 -1.50
N ALA A 29 -9.17 -16.74 -0.84
CA ALA A 29 -10.32 -16.98 0.03
C ALA A 29 -11.50 -17.54 -0.76
N TYR A 30 -11.76 -17.02 -1.95
CA TYR A 30 -12.80 -17.52 -2.83
C TYR A 30 -12.55 -18.98 -3.23
N GLN A 31 -11.27 -19.35 -3.42
CA GLN A 31 -10.88 -20.72 -3.75
C GLN A 31 -10.85 -21.67 -2.54
N GLY A 32 -11.24 -21.18 -1.38
CA GLY A 32 -11.34 -22.02 -0.19
C GLY A 32 -10.17 -21.96 0.76
N VAL A 33 -9.19 -21.08 0.53
CA VAL A 33 -8.09 -20.91 1.48
C VAL A 33 -8.66 -20.31 2.77
N PRO A 34 -8.42 -20.95 3.95
CA PRO A 34 -8.92 -20.42 5.21
C PRO A 34 -8.40 -19.01 5.45
N THR A 35 -9.32 -18.05 5.62
CA THR A 35 -8.97 -16.64 5.75
C THR A 35 -9.87 -16.00 6.80
N SER A 36 -9.27 -15.29 7.76
CA SER A 36 -10.03 -14.59 8.79
C SER A 36 -10.80 -13.43 8.21
N GLY A 37 -11.88 -13.03 8.89
CA GLY A 37 -12.65 -11.87 8.49
C GLY A 37 -11.85 -10.58 8.48
N SER A 38 -10.90 -10.45 9.43
CA SER A 38 -10.04 -9.26 9.48
C SER A 38 -9.10 -9.20 8.27
N VAL A 39 -8.56 -10.32 7.82
CA VAL A 39 -7.71 -10.37 6.63
C VAL A 39 -8.54 -10.07 5.38
N LEU A 40 -9.77 -10.57 5.29
CA LEU A 40 -10.64 -10.27 4.16
C LEU A 40 -10.96 -8.78 4.08
N THR A 41 -11.31 -8.17 5.20
CA THR A 41 -11.60 -6.74 5.27
C THR A 41 -10.39 -5.92 4.86
N PHE A 42 -9.23 -6.26 5.42
CA PHE A 42 -7.99 -5.55 5.11
C PHE A 42 -7.64 -5.69 3.62
N SER A 43 -7.79 -6.89 3.06
CA SER A 43 -7.49 -7.13 1.64
C SER A 43 -8.43 -6.35 0.72
N ALA A 44 -9.71 -6.23 1.09
CA ALA A 44 -10.66 -5.43 0.34
C ALA A 44 -10.28 -3.95 0.37
N ILE A 45 -9.87 -3.45 1.54
CA ILE A 45 -9.41 -2.06 1.69
C ILE A 45 -8.17 -1.83 0.83
N GLU A 46 -7.21 -2.75 0.86
CA GLU A 46 -6.00 -2.66 0.04
C GLU A 46 -6.35 -2.57 -1.45
N LEU A 47 -7.24 -3.44 -1.91
CA LEU A 47 -7.62 -3.46 -3.32
C LEU A 47 -8.28 -2.14 -3.74
N VAL A 48 -9.22 -1.65 -2.93
CA VAL A 48 -9.90 -0.38 -3.24
C VAL A 48 -8.92 0.79 -3.25
N LEU A 49 -8.05 0.88 -2.23
CA LEU A 49 -7.04 1.94 -2.18
C LEU A 49 -6.08 1.85 -3.35
N GLY A 50 -5.66 0.65 -3.72
CA GLY A 50 -4.80 0.46 -4.87
C GLY A 50 -5.43 0.97 -6.16
N LEU A 51 -6.69 0.67 -6.37
CA LEU A 51 -7.42 1.13 -7.55
C LEU A 51 -7.57 2.66 -7.55
N LEU A 52 -7.83 3.25 -6.39
CA LEU A 52 -7.94 4.71 -6.28
C LEU A 52 -6.59 5.40 -6.54
N VAL A 53 -5.51 4.87 -5.99
CA VAL A 53 -4.17 5.42 -6.24
C VAL A 53 -3.82 5.28 -7.74
N ALA A 54 -4.12 4.13 -8.33
CA ALA A 54 -3.85 3.91 -9.75
C ALA A 54 -4.62 4.89 -10.63
N SER A 55 -5.88 5.18 -10.26
CA SER A 55 -6.71 6.11 -11.01
C SER A 55 -6.26 7.56 -10.86
N GLY A 56 -5.52 7.88 -9.80
CA GLY A 56 -5.11 9.23 -9.50
C GLY A 56 -6.19 10.09 -8.86
N TRP A 57 -7.34 9.50 -8.52
CA TRP A 57 -8.45 10.24 -7.92
C TRP A 57 -8.07 10.69 -6.51
N LYS A 58 -8.13 12.00 -6.28
CA LYS A 58 -7.75 12.63 -5.01
C LYS A 58 -6.45 12.03 -4.48
N LEU A 59 -5.43 11.98 -5.32
CA LEU A 59 -4.19 11.24 -5.08
C LEU A 59 -3.52 11.63 -3.76
N ARG A 60 -3.56 12.91 -3.40
CA ARG A 60 -2.98 13.36 -2.14
C ARG A 60 -3.62 12.63 -0.96
N MET A 61 -4.94 12.50 -0.96
CA MET A 61 -5.68 11.85 0.12
C MET A 61 -5.52 10.33 0.05
N THR A 62 -5.71 9.74 -1.14
CA THR A 62 -5.68 8.28 -1.28
C THR A 62 -4.29 7.72 -1.01
N ALA A 63 -3.23 8.40 -1.45
CA ALA A 63 -1.86 7.98 -1.16
C ALA A 63 -1.55 8.10 0.34
N ALA A 64 -2.04 9.17 0.99
CA ALA A 64 -1.85 9.32 2.44
C ALA A 64 -2.60 8.23 3.22
N LEU A 65 -3.82 7.89 2.81
CA LEU A 65 -4.56 6.79 3.42
C LEU A 65 -3.87 5.46 3.19
N ALA A 66 -3.34 5.22 2.00
CA ALA A 66 -2.59 4.01 1.70
C ALA A 66 -1.35 3.90 2.58
N ALA A 67 -0.65 5.03 2.80
CA ALA A 67 0.51 5.05 3.70
C ALA A 67 0.11 4.67 5.12
N LEU A 68 -1.02 5.19 5.60
CA LEU A 68 -1.51 4.88 6.94
C LEU A 68 -1.87 3.40 7.08
N VAL A 69 -2.55 2.84 6.07
CA VAL A 69 -2.91 1.42 6.04
C VAL A 69 -1.65 0.55 6.04
N MET A 70 -0.66 0.92 5.24
CA MET A 70 0.60 0.17 5.17
C MET A 70 1.37 0.24 6.49
N LEU A 71 1.34 1.39 7.17
CA LEU A 71 1.98 1.53 8.48
C LEU A 71 1.28 0.64 9.51
N ALA A 72 -0.06 0.62 9.51
CA ALA A 72 -0.82 -0.24 10.39
C ALA A 72 -0.51 -1.73 10.12
N ASP A 73 -0.41 -2.11 8.85
CA ASP A 73 -0.04 -3.48 8.49
C ASP A 73 1.34 -3.84 9.04
N ALA A 74 2.31 -2.94 8.92
CA ALA A 74 3.65 -3.19 9.46
C ALA A 74 3.60 -3.45 10.96
N ALA A 75 2.85 -2.64 11.69
CA ALA A 75 2.77 -2.76 13.15
C ALA A 75 1.96 -3.98 13.60
N LEU A 76 0.94 -4.38 12.85
CA LEU A 76 0.02 -5.44 13.27
C LEU A 76 0.37 -6.81 12.71
N SER A 77 0.89 -6.87 11.49
CA SER A 77 1.11 -8.13 10.78
C SER A 77 2.58 -8.56 10.75
N HIS A 78 3.51 -7.64 10.96
CA HIS A 78 4.95 -7.92 10.84
C HIS A 78 5.68 -7.58 12.13
N ARG A 79 5.27 -8.23 13.21
CA ARG A 79 5.83 -7.99 14.54
C ARG A 79 7.11 -8.77 14.74
N PHE A 80 8.20 -8.31 14.16
CA PHE A 80 9.48 -9.01 14.27
C PHE A 80 9.99 -9.07 15.72
N TRP A 81 9.61 -8.09 16.55
CA TRP A 81 10.03 -8.03 17.96
C TRP A 81 9.42 -9.12 18.83
N ALA A 82 8.34 -9.78 18.35
CA ALA A 82 7.69 -10.87 19.06
C ALA A 82 8.23 -12.24 18.65
N LEU A 83 9.20 -12.29 17.74
CA LEU A 83 9.72 -13.53 17.16
C LEU A 83 11.23 -13.62 17.36
N ALA A 84 11.80 -14.79 17.03
CA ALA A 84 13.24 -15.03 17.14
C ALA A 84 13.71 -15.86 15.93
N GLY A 85 15.02 -15.84 15.67
CA GLY A 85 15.65 -16.62 14.62
C GLY A 85 15.23 -16.21 13.22
N GLN A 86 15.05 -17.18 12.34
CA GLN A 86 14.71 -16.92 10.94
C GLN A 86 13.35 -16.25 10.78
N ALA A 87 12.39 -16.61 11.65
CA ALA A 87 11.07 -15.99 11.61
C ALA A 87 11.15 -14.49 11.92
N GLN A 88 12.01 -14.12 12.87
CA GLN A 88 12.26 -12.70 13.18
C GLN A 88 12.87 -11.98 11.99
N ASP A 89 13.87 -12.58 11.36
CA ASP A 89 14.54 -11.96 10.21
C ASP A 89 13.57 -11.73 9.05
N ALA A 90 12.71 -12.72 8.77
CA ALA A 90 11.73 -12.61 7.69
C ALA A 90 10.72 -11.50 7.97
N GLN A 91 10.22 -11.42 9.21
CA GLN A 91 9.25 -10.37 9.57
C GLN A 91 9.89 -9.00 9.62
N LEU A 92 11.15 -8.90 10.05
CA LEU A 92 11.87 -7.64 10.00
C LEU A 92 12.00 -7.14 8.56
N LEU A 93 12.30 -8.04 7.63
CA LEU A 93 12.38 -7.67 6.21
C LEU A 93 11.05 -7.11 5.70
N HIS A 94 9.94 -7.78 6.01
CA HIS A 94 8.62 -7.32 5.61
C HIS A 94 8.26 -5.98 6.26
N PHE A 95 8.59 -5.83 7.55
CA PHE A 95 8.36 -4.58 8.26
C PHE A 95 9.12 -3.43 7.59
N MET A 96 10.38 -3.62 7.29
CA MET A 96 11.19 -2.57 6.68
C MET A 96 10.76 -2.25 5.26
N LYS A 97 10.30 -3.25 4.49
CA LYS A 97 9.73 -2.99 3.17
C LYS A 97 8.47 -2.12 3.27
N ASN A 98 7.61 -2.40 4.25
CA ASN A 98 6.41 -1.58 4.48
C ASN A 98 6.78 -0.14 4.85
N ILE A 99 7.80 0.03 5.69
CA ILE A 99 8.27 1.37 6.07
C ILE A 99 8.77 2.13 4.83
N GLY A 100 9.53 1.47 3.97
CA GLY A 100 9.98 2.07 2.71
C GLY A 100 8.80 2.45 1.82
N PHE A 101 7.79 1.60 1.77
CA PHE A 101 6.56 1.85 1.02
C PHE A 101 5.82 3.08 1.55
N VAL A 102 5.74 3.21 2.86
CA VAL A 102 5.13 4.40 3.50
C VAL A 102 5.83 5.66 3.04
N GLY A 103 7.17 5.64 3.01
CA GLY A 103 7.95 6.78 2.53
C GLY A 103 7.60 7.14 1.09
N GLY A 104 7.51 6.13 0.21
CA GLY A 104 7.15 6.34 -1.19
C GLY A 104 5.74 6.90 -1.35
N LEU A 105 4.79 6.38 -0.59
CA LEU A 105 3.41 6.86 -0.65
C LEU A 105 3.28 8.29 -0.14
N LEU A 106 4.02 8.64 0.91
CA LEU A 106 4.05 10.02 1.41
C LEU A 106 4.63 10.96 0.36
N LEU A 107 5.71 10.56 -0.29
CA LEU A 107 6.30 11.35 -1.36
C LEU A 107 5.30 11.55 -2.50
N LEU A 108 4.57 10.50 -2.86
CA LEU A 108 3.55 10.57 -3.88
C LEU A 108 2.44 11.55 -3.50
N ALA A 109 2.00 11.52 -2.24
CA ALA A 109 0.98 12.44 -1.74
C ALA A 109 1.47 13.90 -1.80
N MET A 110 2.72 14.13 -1.43
CA MET A 110 3.32 15.47 -1.46
C MET A 110 3.46 15.97 -2.90
N THR A 111 3.87 15.11 -3.81
CA THR A 111 4.02 15.45 -5.22
C THR A 111 2.67 15.83 -5.84
N ALA A 112 1.61 15.11 -5.49
CA ALA A 112 0.28 15.42 -5.97
C ALA A 112 -0.19 16.80 -5.47
N GLY A 113 0.15 17.15 -4.23
CA GLY A 113 -0.14 18.48 -3.69
C GLY A 113 0.60 19.57 -4.43
N SER A 114 1.87 19.33 -4.75
CA SER A 114 2.71 20.27 -5.51
C SER A 114 2.14 20.51 -6.91
N ASP A 115 1.74 19.44 -7.60
CA ASP A 115 1.15 19.55 -8.93
C ASP A 115 -0.10 20.42 -8.92
N ARG A 116 -0.93 20.29 -7.88
CA ARG A 116 -2.12 21.12 -7.74
C ARG A 116 -1.78 22.60 -7.61
N ARG A 117 -0.73 22.92 -6.87
CA ARG A 117 -0.29 24.31 -6.72
C ARG A 117 0.15 24.89 -8.05
N HIS A 118 0.86 24.14 -8.84
CA HIS A 118 1.33 24.60 -10.15
C HIS A 118 0.19 24.81 -11.14
N ARG A 119 -0.92 24.10 -10.97
CA ARG A 119 -2.09 24.28 -11.82
C ARG A 119 -2.83 25.58 -11.57
N ARG A 120 -2.73 26.12 -10.39
CA ARG A 120 -3.38 27.36 -10.02
C ARG A 120 -2.51 28.56 -10.36
#